data_08afb842eb05aef12a94bf5bad7a636e
#
_entry.id   08afb842eb05aef12a94bf5bad7a636e
#
_cell.length_a   1.000
_cell.length_b   1.000
_cell.length_c   1.000
_cell.angle_alpha   90.00
_cell.angle_beta   90.00
_cell.angle_gamma   90.00
#
_symmetry.space_group_name_H-M   'P 1'
#
loop_
_entity.id
_entity.type
_entity.pdbx_description
1 polymer ?
#
loop_
_entity_poly.entity_id
_entity_poly.type
_entity_poly.pdbx_seq_one_letter_code
_entity_poly.pdbx_strand_id
1 'polypeptide(L)'
;MKNLTHLLLLLTVFTQICVKTVSAQDLHFSQFIETPLLRNPALAGLFSGDMRFQMVYRNQWQSVTSPYKTVSFNGEFKKPIGNGDDFLTIGAQVLYDKAGTMSMTATHILPVLNYHKSLSAEQNMYLSLGFMGGYVQRKIDQSKITTNN
;
A
#
# COMPACT_ATOMS: atom_id res chain seq x y z
N MET A 1 -21.99 14.95 32.14
CA MET A 1 -21.09 16.00 31.62
C MET A 1 -19.62 15.59 31.68
N LYS A 2 -19.11 14.94 32.74
CA LYS A 2 -17.68 14.50 32.83
C LYS A 2 -17.25 13.56 31.70
N ASN A 3 -18.10 12.63 31.27
CA ASN A 3 -17.77 11.67 30.20
C ASN A 3 -17.63 12.34 28.81
N LEU A 4 -18.39 13.42 28.57
CA LEU A 4 -18.31 14.19 27.33
C LEU A 4 -17.00 14.98 27.24
N THR A 5 -16.55 15.54 28.36
CA THR A 5 -15.26 16.25 28.42
C THR A 5 -14.07 15.32 28.19
N HIS A 6 -14.10 14.09 28.74
CA HIS A 6 -13.04 13.09 28.48
C HIS A 6 -13.06 12.62 27.02
N LEU A 7 -14.23 12.46 26.41
CA LEU A 7 -14.34 12.10 24.99
C LEU A 7 -13.79 13.20 24.08
N LEU A 8 -14.10 14.46 24.37
CA LEU A 8 -13.57 15.62 23.64
C LEU A 8 -12.05 15.74 23.79
N LEU A 9 -11.53 15.50 25.00
CA LEU A 9 -10.09 15.54 25.26
C LEU A 9 -9.34 14.41 24.54
N LEU A 10 -9.91 13.20 24.48
CA LEU A 10 -9.39 12.08 23.68
C LEU A 10 -9.39 12.40 22.19
N LEU A 11 -10.46 13.01 21.68
CA LEU A 11 -10.57 13.40 20.29
C LEU A 11 -9.55 14.48 19.91
N THR A 12 -9.31 15.46 20.77
CA THR A 12 -8.30 16.50 20.52
C THR A 12 -6.88 15.96 20.58
N VAL A 13 -6.56 15.03 21.50
CA VAL A 13 -5.27 14.37 21.53
C VAL A 13 -5.05 13.51 20.29
N PHE A 14 -6.08 12.79 19.83
CA PHE A 14 -6.02 11.98 18.62
C PHE A 14 -5.78 12.82 17.36
N THR A 15 -6.42 13.99 17.24
CA THR A 15 -6.20 14.90 16.10
C THR A 15 -4.79 15.47 16.07
N GLN A 16 -4.17 15.76 17.22
CA GLN A 16 -2.80 16.26 17.31
C GLN A 16 -1.74 15.22 16.87
N ILE A 17 -2.03 13.93 17.07
CA ILE A 17 -1.13 12.83 16.65
C ILE A 17 -1.17 12.63 15.13
N CYS A 18 -2.30 12.94 14.49
CA CYS A 18 -2.50 12.75 13.03
C CYS A 18 -1.93 13.89 12.16
N VAL A 19 -1.59 15.06 12.73
CA VAL A 19 -1.06 16.22 11.98
C VAL A 19 0.47 16.14 11.90
N LYS A 20 0.96 15.15 11.15
CA LYS A 20 2.34 15.19 10.62
C LYS A 20 2.27 15.50 9.14
N THR A 21 2.98 16.54 8.70
CA THR A 21 3.14 16.84 7.28
C THR A 21 3.90 15.69 6.63
N VAL A 22 3.16 14.80 5.98
CA VAL A 22 3.72 13.70 5.19
C VAL A 22 4.04 14.27 3.81
N SER A 23 5.31 14.54 3.55
CA SER A 23 5.81 14.77 2.20
C SER A 23 6.01 13.40 1.53
N ALA A 24 5.02 12.92 0.84
CA ALA A 24 5.07 11.68 0.10
C ALA A 24 5.17 11.99 -1.40
N GLN A 25 6.32 11.69 -2.00
CA GLN A 25 6.38 11.47 -3.44
C GLN A 25 5.88 10.06 -3.68
N ASP A 26 4.67 9.96 -4.20
CA ASP A 26 3.96 8.71 -4.40
C ASP A 26 4.39 8.04 -5.72
N LEU A 27 4.60 6.72 -5.66
CA LEU A 27 4.94 5.90 -6.82
C LEU A 27 3.68 5.63 -7.63
N HIS A 28 3.55 6.26 -8.80
CA HIS A 28 2.40 6.10 -9.66
C HIS A 28 2.67 5.08 -10.77
N PHE A 29 1.82 4.06 -10.86
CA PHE A 29 1.72 3.19 -12.04
C PHE A 29 0.68 3.77 -13.00
N SER A 30 0.96 3.69 -14.31
CA SER A 30 -0.01 4.13 -15.35
C SER A 30 -1.30 3.31 -15.29
N GLN A 31 -1.21 2.04 -14.89
CA GLN A 31 -2.33 1.13 -14.64
C GLN A 31 -2.54 0.95 -13.13
N PHE A 32 -2.96 2.01 -12.46
CA PHE A 32 -3.18 2.00 -11.00
C PHE A 32 -4.30 1.03 -10.57
N ILE A 33 -5.19 0.63 -11.49
CA ILE A 33 -6.25 -0.36 -11.24
C ILE A 33 -5.65 -1.73 -10.97
N GLU A 34 -4.54 -2.07 -11.61
CA GLU A 34 -3.83 -3.34 -11.46
C GLU A 34 -3.01 -3.44 -10.15
N THR A 35 -2.98 -2.39 -9.35
CA THR A 35 -2.25 -2.37 -8.07
C THR A 35 -3.16 -1.95 -6.93
N PRO A 36 -4.20 -2.74 -6.59
CA PRO A 36 -5.22 -2.35 -5.62
C PRO A 36 -4.65 -2.05 -4.23
N LEU A 37 -3.64 -2.79 -3.76
CA LEU A 37 -3.02 -2.58 -2.45
C LEU A 37 -2.29 -1.23 -2.35
N LEU A 38 -1.70 -0.73 -3.45
CA LEU A 38 -1.10 0.61 -3.48
C LEU A 38 -2.13 1.73 -3.33
N ARG A 39 -3.37 1.47 -3.76
CA ARG A 39 -4.46 2.45 -3.65
C ARG A 39 -5.04 2.49 -2.25
N ASN A 40 -5.39 1.32 -1.74
CA ASN A 40 -6.06 1.21 -0.45
C ASN A 40 -5.93 -0.22 0.09
N PRO A 41 -5.38 -0.42 1.30
CA PRO A 41 -5.30 -1.74 1.92
C PRO A 41 -6.67 -2.40 2.14
N ALA A 42 -7.75 -1.64 2.24
CA ALA A 42 -9.11 -2.16 2.34
C ALA A 42 -9.60 -2.86 1.06
N LEU A 43 -8.86 -2.77 -0.06
CA LEU A 43 -9.12 -3.51 -1.30
C LEU A 43 -8.48 -4.91 -1.30
N ALA A 44 -7.70 -5.26 -0.29
CA ALA A 44 -7.15 -6.62 -0.17
C ALA A 44 -8.28 -7.63 -0.06
N GLY A 45 -8.20 -8.73 -0.83
CA GLY A 45 -9.20 -9.79 -0.83
C GLY A 45 -10.40 -9.58 -1.77
N LEU A 46 -10.52 -8.44 -2.43
CA LEU A 46 -11.56 -8.18 -3.42
C LEU A 46 -11.21 -8.82 -4.78
N PHE A 47 -11.29 -10.15 -4.83
CA PHE A 47 -11.08 -10.95 -6.03
C PHE A 47 -11.83 -12.28 -5.92
N SER A 48 -12.03 -12.96 -7.04
CA SER A 48 -12.63 -14.30 -7.08
C SER A 48 -11.58 -15.36 -6.70
N GLY A 49 -11.96 -16.34 -5.87
CA GLY A 49 -11.07 -17.40 -5.36
C GLY A 49 -10.42 -17.04 -4.02
N ASP A 50 -9.50 -17.91 -3.55
CA ASP A 50 -8.90 -17.85 -2.23
C ASP A 50 -7.52 -17.19 -2.22
N MET A 51 -6.86 -17.14 -3.37
CA MET A 51 -5.50 -16.60 -3.51
C MET A 51 -5.39 -15.72 -4.75
N ARG A 52 -4.62 -14.63 -4.62
CA ARG A 52 -4.24 -13.77 -5.75
C ARG A 52 -2.75 -13.49 -5.68
N PHE A 53 -2.08 -13.71 -6.81
CA PHE A 53 -0.71 -13.25 -7.04
C PHE A 53 -0.70 -12.32 -8.22
N GLN A 54 -0.02 -11.20 -8.09
CA GLN A 54 0.02 -10.18 -9.12
C GLN A 54 1.42 -9.57 -9.19
N MET A 55 1.93 -9.41 -10.40
CA MET A 55 3.22 -8.76 -10.67
C MET A 55 3.03 -7.66 -11.70
N VAL A 56 3.59 -6.50 -11.42
CA VAL A 56 3.57 -5.35 -12.32
C VAL A 56 4.99 -4.87 -12.53
N TYR A 57 5.38 -4.70 -13.80
CA TYR A 57 6.66 -4.13 -14.19
C TYR A 57 6.44 -2.87 -15.01
N ARG A 58 7.17 -1.81 -14.67
CA ARG A 58 7.15 -0.53 -15.37
C ARG A 58 8.56 -0.14 -15.76
N ASN A 59 8.73 0.25 -17.02
CA ASN A 59 9.97 0.80 -17.53
C ASN A 59 9.67 2.12 -18.26
N GLN A 60 10.31 3.20 -17.85
CA GLN A 60 10.09 4.54 -18.43
C GLN A 60 11.41 5.20 -18.81
N TRP A 61 11.36 6.03 -19.85
CA TRP A 61 12.46 6.89 -20.30
C TRP A 61 13.68 6.11 -20.83
N GLN A 62 13.51 4.86 -21.26
CA GLN A 62 14.61 4.02 -21.74
C GLN A 62 15.36 4.60 -22.95
N SER A 63 14.68 5.40 -23.78
CA SER A 63 15.26 5.97 -25.02
C SER A 63 15.92 7.34 -24.83
N VAL A 64 15.73 7.99 -23.69
CA VAL A 64 16.15 9.39 -23.50
C VAL A 64 17.22 9.55 -22.41
N THR A 65 17.17 8.71 -21.35
CA THR A 65 18.05 8.81 -20.18
C THR A 65 18.16 7.47 -19.47
N SER A 66 18.84 7.44 -18.33
CA SER A 66 18.85 6.25 -17.45
C SER A 66 17.42 5.87 -17.07
N PRO A 67 16.98 4.65 -17.39
CA PRO A 67 15.57 4.26 -17.26
C PRO A 67 15.12 4.21 -15.81
N TYR A 68 13.86 4.61 -15.59
CA TYR A 68 13.15 4.37 -14.35
C TYR A 68 12.50 2.99 -14.42
N LYS A 69 12.88 2.09 -13.52
CA LYS A 69 12.37 0.72 -13.47
C LYS A 69 11.68 0.48 -12.15
N THR A 70 10.41 0.14 -12.21
CA THR A 70 9.62 -0.21 -11.03
C THR A 70 9.04 -1.60 -11.16
N VAL A 71 9.20 -2.41 -10.14
CA VAL A 71 8.61 -3.75 -10.04
C VAL A 71 7.75 -3.78 -8.79
N SER A 72 6.52 -4.25 -8.91
CA SER A 72 5.65 -4.54 -7.78
C SER A 72 5.19 -5.99 -7.84
N PHE A 73 5.25 -6.67 -6.73
CA PHE A 73 4.71 -8.00 -6.54
C PHE A 73 3.81 -7.99 -5.31
N ASN A 74 2.62 -8.54 -5.42
CA ASN A 74 1.72 -8.76 -4.29
C ASN A 74 1.16 -10.17 -4.29
N GLY A 75 1.02 -10.71 -3.09
CA GLY A 75 0.36 -11.97 -2.81
C GLY A 75 -0.68 -11.78 -1.71
N GLU A 76 -1.86 -12.33 -1.91
CA GLU A 76 -2.99 -12.21 -1.00
C GLU A 76 -3.67 -13.56 -0.83
N PHE A 77 -4.06 -13.87 0.40
CA PHE A 77 -4.78 -15.08 0.78
C PHE A 77 -6.05 -14.68 1.52
N LYS A 78 -7.18 -15.12 1.03
CA LYS A 78 -8.50 -14.87 1.59
C LYS A 78 -9.00 -16.10 2.31
N LYS A 79 -9.49 -15.94 3.54
CA LYS A 79 -10.06 -16.99 4.36
C LYS A 79 -11.44 -16.58 4.87
N PRO A 80 -12.50 -17.35 4.60
CA PRO A 80 -13.81 -17.15 5.21
C PRO A 80 -13.75 -17.25 6.73
N ILE A 81 -14.53 -16.45 7.43
CA ILE A 81 -14.64 -16.46 8.89
C ILE A 81 -16.11 -16.61 9.29
N GLY A 82 -16.36 -17.50 10.24
CA GLY A 82 -17.72 -17.74 10.75
C GLY A 82 -18.62 -18.46 9.76
N ASN A 83 -19.94 -18.35 9.97
CA ASN A 83 -20.98 -19.00 9.18
C ASN A 83 -21.63 -18.06 8.15
N GLY A 84 -21.07 -16.89 7.95
CA GLY A 84 -21.55 -15.87 7.00
C GLY A 84 -20.54 -15.64 5.87
N ASP A 85 -20.79 -14.59 5.08
CA ASP A 85 -19.91 -14.19 3.97
C ASP A 85 -18.80 -13.25 4.41
N ASP A 86 -18.46 -13.25 5.70
CA ASP A 86 -17.33 -12.51 6.24
C ASP A 86 -16.02 -13.18 5.86
N PHE A 87 -15.00 -12.41 5.58
CA PHE A 87 -13.67 -12.97 5.31
C PHE A 87 -12.51 -12.09 5.78
N LEU A 88 -11.43 -12.75 6.11
CA LEU A 88 -10.14 -12.15 6.45
C LEU A 88 -9.18 -12.34 5.28
N THR A 89 -8.45 -11.30 4.95
CA THR A 89 -7.38 -11.36 3.95
C THR A 89 -6.06 -10.99 4.60
N ILE A 90 -5.08 -11.85 4.37
CA ILE A 90 -3.69 -11.62 4.75
C ILE A 90 -2.89 -11.58 3.46
N GLY A 91 -1.98 -10.63 3.35
CA GLY A 91 -1.12 -10.53 2.18
C GLY A 91 0.12 -9.72 2.44
N ALA A 92 0.90 -9.57 1.38
CA ALA A 92 2.06 -8.70 1.39
C ALA A 92 2.27 -8.10 0.00
N GLN A 93 2.79 -6.88 -0.01
CA GLN A 93 3.27 -6.21 -1.21
C GLN A 93 4.75 -5.94 -1.08
N VAL A 94 5.49 -6.29 -2.12
CA VAL A 94 6.90 -5.93 -2.30
C VAL A 94 6.99 -5.01 -3.50
N LEU A 95 7.62 -3.86 -3.32
CA LEU A 95 7.84 -2.90 -4.39
C LEU A 95 9.32 -2.54 -4.44
N TYR A 96 9.90 -2.62 -5.62
CA TYR A 96 11.25 -2.19 -5.91
C TYR A 96 11.23 -1.12 -7.00
N ASP A 97 11.80 0.03 -6.69
CA ASP A 97 11.92 1.16 -7.61
C ASP A 97 13.38 1.55 -7.78
N LYS A 98 13.78 1.75 -9.03
CA LYS A 98 15.11 2.26 -9.38
C LYS A 98 14.95 3.48 -10.27
N ALA A 99 15.41 4.61 -9.79
CA ALA A 99 15.19 5.90 -10.43
C ALA A 99 16.50 6.53 -10.93
N GLY A 100 16.52 6.85 -12.21
CA GLY A 100 17.40 7.85 -12.85
C GLY A 100 18.91 7.60 -12.81
N THR A 101 19.64 8.64 -13.20
CA THR A 101 21.12 8.67 -13.32
C THR A 101 21.85 8.44 -12.00
N MET A 102 21.30 8.87 -10.88
CA MET A 102 21.89 8.66 -9.55
C MET A 102 21.64 7.27 -8.98
N SER A 103 20.99 6.36 -9.74
CA SER A 103 20.66 5.00 -9.28
C SER A 103 20.03 4.96 -7.88
N MET A 104 19.13 5.90 -7.60
CA MET A 104 18.33 5.83 -6.38
C MET A 104 17.48 4.56 -6.41
N THR A 105 17.58 3.76 -5.36
CA THR A 105 16.74 2.57 -5.21
C THR A 105 15.85 2.71 -3.99
N ALA A 106 14.58 2.34 -4.13
CA ALA A 106 13.64 2.25 -3.04
C ALA A 106 13.04 0.84 -3.01
N THR A 107 13.09 0.21 -1.84
CA THR A 107 12.48 -1.11 -1.62
C THR A 107 11.46 -0.98 -0.51
N HIS A 108 10.23 -1.42 -0.78
CA HIS A 108 9.13 -1.44 0.18
C HIS A 108 8.69 -2.88 0.39
N ILE A 109 8.51 -3.29 1.64
CA ILE A 109 7.95 -4.58 2.03
C ILE A 109 6.81 -4.28 2.99
N LEU A 110 5.58 -4.47 2.52
CA LEU A 110 4.36 -4.01 3.15
C LEU A 110 3.39 -5.18 3.38
N PRO A 111 3.41 -5.84 4.55
CA PRO A 111 2.35 -6.75 4.94
C PRO A 111 1.00 -6.02 5.03
N VAL A 112 -0.06 -6.71 4.68
CA VAL A 112 -1.44 -6.23 4.71
C VAL A 112 -2.33 -7.21 5.45
N LEU A 113 -3.25 -6.67 6.23
CA LEU A 113 -4.32 -7.39 6.91
C LEU A 113 -5.61 -6.63 6.64
N ASN A 114 -6.64 -7.35 6.18
CA ASN A 114 -7.94 -6.75 5.90
C ASN A 114 -9.07 -7.67 6.36
N TYR A 115 -10.08 -7.09 7.01
CA TYR A 115 -11.31 -7.77 7.39
C TYR A 115 -12.49 -7.19 6.63
N HIS A 116 -13.27 -8.05 6.00
CA HIS A 116 -14.49 -7.73 5.30
C HIS A 116 -15.70 -8.27 6.06
N LYS A 117 -16.54 -7.38 6.51
CA LYS A 117 -17.84 -7.68 7.10
C LYS A 117 -18.90 -7.63 6.02
N SER A 118 -19.59 -8.74 5.79
CA SER A 118 -20.76 -8.75 4.90
C SER A 118 -21.92 -8.00 5.55
N LEU A 119 -22.45 -7.00 4.86
CA LEU A 119 -23.65 -6.27 5.24
C LEU A 119 -24.90 -6.82 4.54
N SER A 120 -24.75 -7.26 3.29
CA SER A 120 -25.79 -7.92 2.50
C SER A 120 -25.14 -8.86 1.49
N ALA A 121 -25.37 -10.14 1.61
CA ALA A 121 -24.90 -11.16 0.67
C ALA A 121 -25.57 -11.02 -0.71
N GLU A 122 -26.87 -10.70 -0.73
CA GLU A 122 -27.63 -10.55 -1.97
C GLU A 122 -27.15 -9.38 -2.84
N GLN A 123 -26.68 -8.29 -2.20
CA GLN A 123 -26.22 -7.08 -2.89
C GLN A 123 -24.69 -6.98 -2.96
N ASN A 124 -23.95 -8.00 -2.51
CA ASN A 124 -22.48 -7.98 -2.44
C ASN A 124 -21.92 -6.74 -1.70
N MET A 125 -22.59 -6.32 -0.63
CA MET A 125 -22.20 -5.16 0.18
C MET A 125 -21.30 -5.60 1.33
N TYR A 126 -20.11 -5.01 1.39
CA TYR A 126 -19.13 -5.25 2.45
C TYR A 126 -18.65 -3.96 3.10
N LEU A 127 -18.47 -4.02 4.41
CA LEU A 127 -17.70 -3.03 5.15
C LEU A 127 -16.29 -3.59 5.33
N SER A 128 -15.29 -2.85 4.85
CA SER A 128 -13.90 -3.32 4.83
C SER A 128 -13.02 -2.47 5.71
N LEU A 129 -12.19 -3.12 6.54
CA LEU A 129 -11.20 -2.47 7.38
C LEU A 129 -9.83 -3.09 7.10
N GLY A 130 -8.95 -2.33 6.45
CA GLY A 130 -7.63 -2.76 6.04
C GLY A 130 -6.51 -1.99 6.70
N PHE A 131 -5.46 -2.71 7.10
CA PHE A 131 -4.21 -2.16 7.63
C PHE A 131 -3.06 -2.63 6.77
N MET A 132 -2.17 -1.72 6.43
CA MET A 132 -0.92 -2.00 5.73
C MET A 132 0.17 -1.14 6.31
N GLY A 133 1.31 -1.71 6.54
CA GLY A 133 2.48 -1.00 7.03
C GLY A 133 3.69 -1.90 6.98
N GLY A 134 4.90 -1.34 6.99
CA GLY A 134 6.08 -2.18 6.93
C GLY A 134 7.38 -1.42 6.75
N TYR A 135 8.33 -2.07 6.11
CA TYR A 135 9.70 -1.58 5.97
C TYR A 135 9.90 -0.89 4.62
N VAL A 136 10.53 0.29 4.68
CA VAL A 136 10.93 1.06 3.49
C VAL A 136 12.41 1.37 3.58
N GLN A 137 13.19 0.91 2.60
CA GLN A 137 14.61 1.20 2.48
C GLN A 137 14.87 2.03 1.22
N ARG A 138 15.59 3.13 1.37
CA ARG A 138 16.07 3.96 0.26
C ARG A 138 17.60 3.97 0.26
N LYS A 139 18.21 3.77 -0.91
CA LYS A 139 19.66 3.82 -1.12
C LYS A 139 19.97 4.74 -2.29
N ILE A 140 21.06 5.50 -2.17
CA ILE A 140 21.62 6.34 -3.23
C ILE A 140 23.02 5.82 -3.49
N ASP A 141 23.34 5.57 -4.75
CA ASP A 141 24.71 5.21 -5.17
C ASP A 141 25.55 6.47 -5.31
N GLN A 142 26.31 6.77 -4.26
CA GLN A 142 27.16 7.96 -4.19
C GLN A 142 28.33 7.93 -5.21
N SER A 143 28.71 6.76 -5.70
CA SER A 143 29.80 6.62 -6.68
C SER A 143 29.48 7.23 -8.05
N LYS A 144 28.19 7.49 -8.31
CA LYS A 144 27.68 8.09 -9.55
C LYS A 144 27.38 9.58 -9.46
N ILE A 145 27.65 10.18 -8.32
CA ILE A 145 27.54 11.65 -8.15
C ILE A 145 28.82 12.26 -8.68
N THR A 146 28.81 12.69 -9.95
CA THR A 146 29.89 13.46 -10.54
C THR A 146 29.69 14.93 -10.15
N THR A 147 30.54 15.43 -9.27
CA THR A 147 30.64 16.86 -9.00
C THR A 147 31.53 17.47 -10.10
N ASN A 148 30.95 18.23 -11.01
CA ASN A 148 31.75 19.05 -11.90
C ASN A 148 32.34 20.20 -11.07
N ASN A 149 33.63 20.12 -10.76
CA ASN A 149 34.44 21.27 -10.38
C ASN A 149 34.95 21.94 -11.63
#